data_d30542ae4e3007729a29317d586afe82
#
_entry.id   d30542ae4e3007729a29317d586afe82
#
_cell.length_a   1.000
_cell.length_b   1.000
_cell.length_c   1.000
_cell.angle_alpha   90.00
_cell.angle_beta   90.00
_cell.angle_gamma   90.00
#
_symmetry.space_group_name_H-M   'P 1'
#
loop_
_entity.id
_entity.type
_entity.pdbx_description
1 polymer ?
#
loop_
_entity_poly.entity_id
_entity_poly.type
_entity_poly.pdbx_seq_one_letter_code
_entity_poly.pdbx_strand_id
1 'polypeptide(L)'
;MRLKIKEFEKLAKKRGYRGGKALIEELGAGKYTYSNLKRGCKIGYDLVKAIYNEFGPLTMLEVIDLEEETLQGFKSKYISVGGMLY
;
A
#
# COMPACT_ATOMS: atom_id res chain seq x y z
N MET A 1 -4.53 -4.12 4.98
CA MET A 1 -4.23 -3.02 4.03
C MET A 1 -4.62 -3.42 2.62
N ARG A 2 -5.16 -2.47 1.89
CA ARG A 2 -5.55 -2.68 0.49
C ARG A 2 -5.04 -1.55 -0.38
N LEU A 3 -4.82 -1.84 -1.65
CA LEU A 3 -4.39 -0.84 -2.61
C LEU A 3 -5.59 -0.04 -3.10
N LYS A 4 -5.48 1.28 -3.07
CA LYS A 4 -6.47 2.16 -3.67
C LYS A 4 -6.25 2.19 -5.17
N ILE A 5 -6.98 1.36 -5.89
CA ILE A 5 -6.73 1.12 -7.33
C ILE A 5 -6.79 2.39 -8.15
N LYS A 6 -7.82 3.21 -7.95
CA LYS A 6 -7.97 4.45 -8.73
C LYS A 6 -6.80 5.41 -8.50
N GLU A 7 -6.40 5.55 -7.24
CA GLU A 7 -5.28 6.44 -6.89
C GLU A 7 -3.96 5.90 -7.44
N PHE A 8 -3.79 4.58 -7.36
CA PHE A 8 -2.59 3.95 -7.89
C PHE A 8 -2.50 4.08 -9.42
N GLU A 9 -3.63 3.95 -10.12
CA GLU A 9 -3.68 4.17 -11.56
C GLU A 9 -3.27 5.60 -11.93
N LYS A 10 -3.77 6.59 -11.18
CA LYS A 10 -3.39 7.98 -11.38
C LYS A 10 -1.90 8.18 -11.18
N LEU A 11 -1.36 7.59 -10.12
CA LEU A 11 0.07 7.68 -9.84
C LEU A 11 0.89 7.08 -10.97
N ALA A 12 0.50 5.89 -11.44
CA ALA A 12 1.21 5.22 -12.52
C ALA A 12 1.26 6.07 -13.78
N LYS A 13 0.13 6.62 -14.18
CA LYS A 13 0.05 7.48 -15.36
C LYS A 13 0.86 8.76 -15.20
N LYS A 14 0.81 9.35 -14.02
CA LYS A 14 1.59 10.55 -13.70
C LYS A 14 3.10 10.29 -13.82
N ARG A 15 3.52 9.07 -13.52
CA ARG A 15 4.93 8.67 -13.61
C ARG A 15 5.33 8.13 -14.99
N GLY A 16 4.42 8.17 -15.96
CA GLY A 16 4.74 7.76 -17.32
C GLY A 16 4.49 6.29 -17.64
N TYR A 17 3.84 5.56 -16.75
CA TYR A 17 3.48 4.17 -16.99
C TYR A 17 2.13 4.08 -17.70
N ARG A 18 1.89 2.95 -18.35
CA ARG A 18 0.61 2.70 -19.03
C ARG A 18 -0.55 2.61 -18.06
N GLY A 19 -0.29 2.13 -16.85
CA GLY A 19 -1.29 1.97 -15.81
C GLY A 19 -0.67 1.31 -14.60
N GLY A 20 -1.52 0.98 -13.62
CA GLY A 20 -1.07 0.41 -12.37
C GLY A 20 -0.36 -0.93 -12.51
N LYS A 21 -0.77 -1.75 -13.48
CA LYS A 21 -0.12 -3.04 -13.69
C LYS A 21 1.36 -2.88 -14.05
N ALA A 22 1.67 -1.94 -14.95
CA ALA A 22 3.04 -1.69 -15.37
C ALA A 22 3.88 -1.20 -14.19
N LEU A 23 3.31 -0.32 -13.35
CA LEU A 23 4.01 0.17 -12.18
C LEU A 23 4.25 -0.94 -11.15
N ILE A 24 3.26 -1.78 -10.91
CA ILE A 24 3.38 -2.90 -9.98
C ILE A 24 4.50 -3.86 -10.41
N GLU A 25 4.57 -4.16 -11.70
CA GLU A 25 5.63 -5.03 -12.22
C GLU A 25 7.00 -4.37 -12.09
N GLU A 26 7.08 -3.08 -12.30
CA GLU A 26 8.33 -2.33 -12.11
C GLU A 26 8.78 -2.35 -10.65
N LEU A 27 7.84 -2.40 -9.71
CA LEU A 27 8.15 -2.52 -8.29
C LEU A 27 8.56 -3.94 -7.88
N GLY A 28 8.60 -4.86 -8.83
CA GLY A 28 9.06 -6.22 -8.59
C GLY A 28 7.96 -7.21 -8.24
N ALA A 29 6.71 -6.85 -8.39
CA ALA A 29 5.60 -7.74 -8.08
C ALA A 29 5.38 -8.77 -9.20
N GLY A 30 4.78 -9.89 -8.83
CA GLY A 30 4.51 -10.96 -9.78
C GLY A 30 3.40 -10.62 -10.77
N LYS A 31 3.33 -11.43 -11.83
CA LYS A 31 2.43 -11.22 -12.96
C LYS A 31 0.95 -11.06 -12.58
N TYR A 32 0.50 -11.80 -11.60
CA TYR A 32 -0.91 -11.79 -11.21
C TYR A 32 -1.22 -10.93 -10.00
N THR A 33 -0.22 -10.29 -9.44
CA THR A 33 -0.39 -9.50 -8.21
C THR A 33 -1.39 -8.39 -8.40
N TYR A 34 -1.28 -7.62 -9.47
CA TYR A 34 -2.18 -6.50 -9.69
C TYR A 34 -3.63 -6.95 -9.92
N SER A 35 -3.84 -8.05 -10.64
CA SER A 35 -5.18 -8.61 -10.83
C SER A 35 -5.82 -8.97 -9.49
N ASN A 36 -5.05 -9.56 -8.60
CA ASN A 36 -5.54 -9.91 -7.26
C ASN A 36 -5.86 -8.67 -6.44
N LEU A 37 -5.03 -7.65 -6.51
CA LEU A 37 -5.29 -6.39 -5.81
C LEU A 37 -6.54 -5.71 -6.31
N LYS A 38 -6.81 -5.76 -7.63
CA LYS A 38 -8.03 -5.22 -8.20
C LYS A 38 -9.28 -5.95 -7.73
N ARG A 39 -9.15 -7.23 -7.37
CA ARG A 39 -10.25 -8.01 -6.80
C ARG A 39 -10.51 -7.72 -5.33
N GLY A 40 -9.70 -6.88 -4.72
CA GLY A 40 -9.84 -6.54 -3.32
C GLY A 40 -8.97 -7.34 -2.38
N CYS A 41 -8.01 -8.11 -2.88
CA CYS A 41 -7.06 -8.82 -2.04
C CYS A 41 -6.16 -7.82 -1.30
N LYS A 42 -5.72 -8.22 -0.12
CA LYS A 42 -4.83 -7.39 0.69
C LYS A 42 -3.47 -7.26 0.03
N ILE A 43 -2.87 -6.10 0.17
CA ILE A 43 -1.52 -5.86 -0.34
C ILE A 43 -0.49 -6.45 0.62
N GLY A 44 0.52 -7.12 0.08
CA GLY A 44 1.57 -7.71 0.88
C GLY A 44 2.55 -6.66 1.41
N TYR A 45 3.19 -7.00 2.51
CA TYR A 45 4.14 -6.10 3.17
C TYR A 45 5.30 -5.70 2.26
N ASP A 46 5.83 -6.65 1.49
CA ASP A 46 6.96 -6.37 0.60
C ASP A 46 6.62 -5.31 -0.45
N LEU A 47 5.39 -5.36 -0.98
CA LEU A 47 4.96 -4.39 -1.96
C LEU A 47 4.70 -3.02 -1.32
N VAL A 48 4.14 -2.99 -0.12
CA VAL A 48 3.98 -1.74 0.64
C VAL A 48 5.34 -1.10 0.87
N LYS A 49 6.33 -1.90 1.25
CA LYS A 49 7.69 -1.42 1.47
C LYS A 49 8.32 -0.88 0.18
N ALA A 50 8.08 -1.55 -0.95
CA ALA A 50 8.58 -1.09 -2.24
C ALA A 50 7.97 0.26 -2.62
N ILE A 51 6.68 0.44 -2.40
CA ILE A 51 6.01 1.72 -2.65
C ILE A 51 6.58 2.81 -1.75
N TYR A 52 6.76 2.50 -0.48
CA TYR A 52 7.34 3.44 0.48
C TYR A 52 8.74 3.88 0.04
N ASN A 53 9.59 2.92 -0.34
CA ASN A 53 10.96 3.22 -0.73
C ASN A 53 11.03 4.03 -2.01
N GLU A 54 10.14 3.76 -2.98
CA GLU A 54 10.15 4.42 -4.28
C GLU A 54 9.52 5.82 -4.24
N PHE A 55 8.42 5.97 -3.51
CA PHE A 55 7.60 7.19 -3.56
C PHE A 55 7.55 7.96 -2.25
N GLY A 56 7.97 7.37 -1.15
CA GLY A 56 7.93 8.01 0.15
C GLY A 56 6.61 7.80 0.90
N PRO A 57 6.59 8.21 2.19
CA PRO A 57 5.44 7.92 3.06
C PRO A 57 4.14 8.62 2.67
N LEU A 58 4.20 9.84 2.17
CA LEU A 58 2.97 10.58 1.82
C LEU A 58 2.27 9.94 0.62
N THR A 59 3.04 9.59 -0.40
CA THR A 59 2.48 8.92 -1.57
C THR A 59 1.96 7.53 -1.21
N MET A 60 2.67 6.81 -0.34
CA MET A 60 2.20 5.52 0.14
C MET A 60 0.81 5.66 0.78
N LEU A 61 0.60 6.66 1.63
CA LEU A 61 -0.69 6.89 2.27
C LEU A 61 -1.79 7.26 1.27
N GLU A 62 -1.44 7.88 0.17
CA GLU A 62 -2.40 8.22 -0.88
C GLU A 62 -2.90 6.99 -1.62
N VAL A 63 -2.08 5.96 -1.77
CA VAL A 63 -2.41 4.78 -2.57
C VAL A 63 -2.72 3.53 -1.76
N ILE A 64 -2.44 3.53 -0.45
CA ILE A 64 -2.71 2.39 0.43
C ILE A 64 -3.84 2.76 1.38
N ASP A 65 -4.86 1.90 1.42
CA ASP A 65 -5.95 2.04 2.38
C ASP A 65 -5.62 1.24 3.64
N LEU A 66 -5.47 1.96 4.74
CA LEU A 66 -5.23 1.33 6.05
C LEU A 66 -6.58 0.96 6.66
N GLU A 67 -6.88 -0.32 6.66
CA GLU A 67 -8.12 -0.82 7.23
C GLU A 67 -8.15 -0.61 8.74
N GLU A 68 -9.36 -0.46 9.29
CA GLU A 68 -9.55 -0.23 10.72
C GLU A 68 -8.91 -1.31 11.57
N GLU A 69 -9.00 -2.57 11.15
CA GLU A 69 -8.37 -3.68 11.86
C GLU A 69 -6.86 -3.48 11.97
N THR A 70 -6.24 -3.01 10.91
CA THR A 70 -4.80 -2.75 10.89
C THR A 70 -4.46 -1.63 11.87
N LEU A 71 -5.27 -0.57 11.90
CA LEU A 71 -5.06 0.53 12.83
C LEU A 71 -5.24 0.11 14.27
N GLN A 72 -6.25 -0.72 14.56
CA GLN A 72 -6.46 -1.22 15.92
C GLN A 72 -5.33 -2.14 16.36
N GLY A 73 -4.87 -3.00 15.47
CA GLY A 73 -3.73 -3.85 15.76
C GLY A 73 -2.49 -3.03 16.07
N PHE A 74 -2.26 -1.98 15.30
CA PHE A 74 -1.14 -1.09 15.52
C PHE A 74 -1.25 -0.38 16.88
N LYS A 75 -2.41 0.16 17.21
CA LYS A 75 -2.65 0.81 18.49
C LYS A 75 -2.45 -0.14 19.65
N SER A 76 -2.98 -1.34 19.55
CA SER A 76 -2.84 -2.34 20.60
C SER A 76 -1.38 -2.69 20.85
N LYS A 77 -0.61 -2.84 19.77
CA LYS A 77 0.78 -3.28 19.87
C LYS A 77 1.75 -2.17 20.31
N TYR A 78 1.50 -0.94 19.88
CA TYR A 78 2.48 0.14 20.09
C TYR A 78 1.96 1.24 21.01
N ILE A 79 0.73 1.66 20.83
CA ILE A 79 0.19 2.80 21.57
C ILE A 79 -0.32 2.40 22.95
N SER A 80 -0.97 1.25 23.04
CA SER A 80 -1.47 0.78 24.34
C SER A 80 -0.35 0.62 25.35
N VAL A 81 0.75 -0.01 24.94
CA VAL A 81 1.93 -0.16 25.79
C VAL A 81 2.52 1.21 26.10
N GLY A 82 2.67 2.04 25.08
CA GLY A 82 3.18 3.40 25.25
C GLY A 82 2.28 4.24 26.14
N GLY A 83 0.98 4.05 26.03
CA GLY A 83 0.00 4.74 26.85
C GLY A 83 0.13 4.46 28.32
N MET A 84 0.66 3.31 28.65
CA MET A 84 0.88 2.93 30.05
C MET A 84 2.08 3.62 30.67
N LEU A 85 2.86 4.29 29.89
CA LEU A 85 4.03 5.01 30.38
C LEU A 85 3.72 6.39 30.93
N TYR A 86 2.49 6.84 30.74
CA TYR A 86 2.09 8.17 31.25
C TYR A 86 0.87 8.17 32.11
#